data_ea9c75539fcaddf3d4f84627cbcc62ab
#
_entry.id   ea9c75539fcaddf3d4f84627cbcc62ab
#
_cell.length_a   1.000
_cell.length_b   1.000
_cell.length_c   1.000
_cell.angle_alpha   90.00
_cell.angle_beta   90.00
_cell.angle_gamma   90.00
#
_symmetry.space_group_name_H-M   'P 1'
#
loop_
_entity.id
_entity.type
_entity.pdbx_description
1 polymer ?
#
loop_
_entity_poly.entity_id
_entity_poly.type
_entity_poly.pdbx_seq_one_letter_code
_entity_poly.pdbx_strand_id
1 'polypeptide(L)'
;LAWWLLEHYTDNERAKDLLDRRVFYILPAQNPDGRDHWFNNANPGSSSRTGTTPTDNDRDGLFDEDDYDDLDGDGEILSMRKQVPMGRGSHRLDQDDPRIMIPVSGEQQGDWIMLGREGIDNDNDGRTNEDGKGGYDMNRNWPSDWQPNHIQRGAGDYPFSYPETESIGNFIINRPNI
;
A
#
# COMPACT_ATOMS: atom_id res chain seq x y z
N LEU A 1 9.49 -22.85 -2.19
CA LEU A 1 9.11 -23.90 -3.16
C LEU A 1 10.29 -24.25 -4.09
N ALA A 2 10.81 -23.28 -4.89
CA ALA A 2 11.89 -23.52 -5.85
C ALA A 2 13.11 -24.22 -5.21
N TRP A 3 13.61 -23.63 -4.11
CA TRP A 3 14.73 -24.21 -3.37
C TRP A 3 14.45 -25.65 -2.95
N TRP A 4 13.30 -25.92 -2.35
CA TRP A 4 12.92 -27.27 -1.91
C TRP A 4 12.87 -28.26 -3.06
N LEU A 5 12.30 -27.89 -4.20
CA LEU A 5 12.23 -28.76 -5.38
C LEU A 5 13.62 -29.11 -5.92
N LEU A 6 14.53 -28.13 -5.99
CA LEU A 6 15.89 -28.35 -6.47
C LEU A 6 16.73 -29.20 -5.50
N GLU A 7 16.62 -28.93 -4.21
CA GLU A 7 17.34 -29.65 -3.16
C GLU A 7 16.93 -31.12 -3.11
N HIS A 8 15.63 -31.41 -3.31
CA HIS A 8 15.09 -32.76 -3.24
C HIS A 8 14.90 -33.45 -4.59
N TYR A 9 15.48 -32.94 -5.65
CA TYR A 9 15.37 -33.55 -6.98
C TYR A 9 15.90 -34.98 -7.02
N THR A 10 16.95 -35.30 -6.27
CA THR A 10 17.64 -36.60 -6.29
C THR A 10 17.12 -37.62 -5.27
N ASP A 11 16.45 -37.16 -4.21
CA ASP A 11 16.06 -38.01 -3.07
C ASP A 11 14.56 -38.10 -2.85
N ASN A 12 13.76 -37.32 -3.60
CA ASN A 12 12.30 -37.30 -3.48
C ASN A 12 11.63 -37.50 -4.85
N GLU A 13 10.97 -38.64 -5.02
CA GLU A 13 10.32 -39.01 -6.30
C GLU A 13 9.30 -38.00 -6.76
N ARG A 14 8.55 -37.33 -5.85
CA ARG A 14 7.57 -36.33 -6.18
C ARG A 14 8.22 -35.02 -6.70
N ALA A 15 9.31 -34.60 -6.06
CA ALA A 15 10.07 -33.43 -6.51
C ALA A 15 10.65 -33.69 -7.91
N LYS A 16 11.21 -34.88 -8.12
CA LYS A 16 11.75 -35.32 -9.40
C LYS A 16 10.67 -35.38 -10.48
N ASP A 17 9.54 -36.03 -10.24
CA ASP A 17 8.42 -36.11 -11.20
C ASP A 17 7.88 -34.74 -11.59
N LEU A 18 7.76 -33.83 -10.62
CA LEU A 18 7.32 -32.46 -10.89
C LEU A 18 8.31 -31.71 -11.79
N LEU A 19 9.61 -31.75 -11.50
CA LEU A 19 10.63 -31.05 -12.28
C LEU A 19 10.87 -31.69 -13.66
N ASP A 20 10.71 -33.00 -13.80
CA ASP A 20 10.87 -33.69 -15.07
C ASP A 20 9.67 -33.44 -16.03
N ARG A 21 8.50 -33.13 -15.50
CA ARG A 21 7.25 -33.01 -16.29
C ARG A 21 6.66 -31.62 -16.35
N ARG A 22 7.06 -30.69 -15.47
CA ARG A 22 6.48 -29.35 -15.36
C ARG A 22 7.53 -28.27 -15.50
N VAL A 23 7.13 -27.16 -16.07
CA VAL A 23 7.92 -25.92 -16.04
C VAL A 23 7.36 -25.03 -14.94
N PHE A 24 8.23 -24.51 -14.10
CA PHE A 24 7.88 -23.58 -13.04
C PHE A 24 8.35 -22.17 -13.43
N TYR A 25 7.41 -21.27 -13.58
CA TYR A 25 7.70 -19.87 -13.74
C TYR A 25 7.60 -19.20 -12.38
N ILE A 26 8.67 -18.62 -11.89
CA ILE A 26 8.76 -18.02 -10.57
C ILE A 26 9.06 -16.53 -10.73
N LEU A 27 8.13 -15.71 -10.27
CA LEU A 27 8.29 -14.27 -10.19
C LEU A 27 8.58 -13.91 -8.73
N PRO A 28 9.85 -13.66 -8.36
CA PRO A 28 10.23 -13.48 -6.96
C PRO A 28 9.72 -12.15 -6.36
N ALA A 29 9.53 -11.13 -7.18
CA ALA A 29 8.98 -9.84 -6.77
C ALA A 29 8.16 -9.25 -7.92
N GLN A 30 6.87 -9.08 -7.69
CA GLN A 30 5.96 -8.46 -8.67
C GLN A 30 6.00 -6.93 -8.59
N ASN A 31 6.26 -6.40 -7.40
CA ASN A 31 6.34 -4.97 -7.11
C ASN A 31 7.71 -4.67 -6.46
N PRO A 32 8.78 -4.57 -7.25
CA PRO A 32 10.12 -4.31 -6.70
C PRO A 32 10.22 -2.91 -6.09
N ASP A 33 9.61 -1.90 -6.72
CA ASP A 33 9.65 -0.51 -6.26
C ASP A 33 8.89 -0.33 -4.94
N GLY A 34 7.70 -0.89 -4.83
CA GLY A 34 6.94 -0.87 -3.58
C GLY A 34 7.63 -1.64 -2.45
N ARG A 35 8.36 -2.72 -2.78
CA ARG A 35 9.18 -3.43 -1.80
C ARG A 35 10.36 -2.58 -1.34
N ASP A 36 11.05 -1.92 -2.26
CA ASP A 36 12.19 -1.05 -1.95
C ASP A 36 11.73 0.14 -1.08
N HIS A 37 10.65 0.77 -1.47
CA HIS A 37 10.02 1.85 -0.69
C HIS A 37 9.67 1.40 0.74
N TRP A 38 9.10 0.21 0.91
CA TRP A 38 8.75 -0.33 2.23
C TRP A 38 9.95 -0.47 3.18
N PHE A 39 11.11 -0.87 2.66
CA PHE A 39 12.29 -1.11 3.49
C PHE A 39 13.16 0.12 3.71
N ASN A 40 13.05 1.12 2.86
CA ASN A 40 13.99 2.25 2.83
C ASN A 40 13.34 3.61 3.16
N ASN A 41 12.01 3.66 3.30
CA ASN A 41 11.29 4.90 3.61
C ASN A 41 10.35 4.69 4.79
N ALA A 42 10.05 5.76 5.51
CA ALA A 42 8.96 5.77 6.47
C ALA A 42 7.64 5.46 5.75
N ASN A 43 6.79 4.67 6.38
CA ASN A 43 5.55 4.24 5.73
C ASN A 43 4.40 4.06 6.73
N PRO A 44 3.14 4.11 6.26
CA PRO A 44 1.97 4.12 7.13
C PRO A 44 1.60 2.75 7.74
N GLY A 45 2.56 1.83 7.90
CA GLY A 45 2.35 0.54 8.57
C GLY A 45 1.37 -0.40 7.87
N SER A 46 0.91 -0.08 6.66
CA SER A 46 0.04 -0.94 5.85
C SER A 46 0.82 -1.58 4.70
N SER A 47 0.26 -2.63 4.10
CA SER A 47 0.95 -3.31 3.00
C SER A 47 1.27 -2.35 1.86
N SER A 48 2.53 -2.30 1.47
CA SER A 48 2.99 -1.56 0.31
C SER A 48 2.46 -2.21 -0.98
N ARG A 49 1.29 -1.78 -1.42
CA ARG A 49 0.71 -2.19 -2.71
C ARG A 49 1.06 -1.24 -3.82
N THR A 50 1.41 -0.03 -3.45
CA THR A 50 1.74 1.05 -4.36
C THR A 50 3.19 0.92 -4.83
N GLY A 51 3.46 1.35 -6.06
CA GLY A 51 4.82 1.63 -6.53
C GLY A 51 5.21 3.07 -6.24
N THR A 52 6.08 3.60 -7.05
CA THR A 52 6.63 4.95 -6.93
C THR A 52 6.18 5.88 -8.08
N THR A 53 5.00 5.61 -8.66
CA THR A 53 4.46 6.47 -9.72
C THR A 53 4.12 7.84 -9.14
N PRO A 54 4.57 8.94 -9.78
CA PRO A 54 4.20 10.27 -9.37
C PRO A 54 2.69 10.50 -9.38
N THR A 55 2.19 11.21 -8.39
CA THR A 55 0.76 11.55 -8.26
C THR A 55 0.57 13.06 -8.18
N ASP A 56 -0.57 13.51 -8.70
CA ASP A 56 -1.07 14.89 -8.67
C ASP A 56 -2.57 14.76 -8.36
N ASN A 57 -2.93 14.74 -7.09
CA ASN A 57 -4.30 14.47 -6.65
C ASN A 57 -5.16 15.73 -6.64
N ASP A 58 -4.57 16.88 -6.42
CA ASP A 58 -5.25 18.19 -6.40
C ASP A 58 -5.35 18.81 -7.80
N ARG A 59 -4.51 18.35 -8.75
CA ARG A 59 -4.48 18.74 -10.18
C ARG A 59 -3.97 20.15 -10.42
N ASP A 60 -2.99 20.57 -9.66
CA ASP A 60 -2.32 21.84 -9.84
C ASP A 60 -1.19 21.75 -10.90
N GLY A 61 -0.77 20.53 -11.26
CA GLY A 61 0.25 20.22 -12.28
C GLY A 61 1.63 19.96 -11.68
N LEU A 62 1.77 20.00 -10.38
CA LEU A 62 2.94 19.50 -9.66
C LEU A 62 2.71 18.04 -9.26
N PHE A 63 3.75 17.36 -8.85
CA PHE A 63 3.66 15.92 -8.55
C PHE A 63 4.50 15.60 -7.32
N ASP A 64 3.96 14.81 -6.40
CA ASP A 64 4.64 14.32 -5.21
C ASP A 64 5.13 15.44 -4.27
N GLU A 65 4.44 16.59 -4.22
CA GLU A 65 4.85 17.74 -3.42
C GLU A 65 4.37 17.70 -1.98
N ASP A 66 3.38 16.88 -1.65
CA ASP A 66 2.86 16.72 -0.29
C ASP A 66 2.72 15.24 0.10
N ASP A 67 3.85 14.58 0.28
CA ASP A 67 3.91 13.20 0.79
C ASP A 67 3.94 13.19 2.32
N TYR A 68 3.85 12.02 2.90
CA TYR A 68 3.96 11.83 4.34
C TYR A 68 5.33 12.25 4.88
N ASP A 69 5.32 12.91 6.05
CA ASP A 69 6.53 13.26 6.79
C ASP A 69 6.63 12.44 8.08
N ASP A 70 7.76 11.81 8.29
CA ASP A 70 8.13 11.20 9.56
C ASP A 70 8.64 12.31 10.50
N LEU A 71 7.72 12.92 11.25
CA LEU A 71 8.00 14.12 12.04
C LEU A 71 8.79 13.84 13.32
N ASP A 72 8.69 12.62 13.83
CA ASP A 72 9.40 12.22 15.05
C ASP A 72 10.64 11.34 14.77
N GLY A 73 10.83 10.89 13.53
CA GLY A 73 12.00 10.14 13.06
C GLY A 73 12.02 8.69 13.51
N ASP A 74 10.85 8.10 13.78
CA ASP A 74 10.75 6.70 14.22
C ASP A 74 10.71 5.68 13.07
N GLY A 75 10.61 6.14 11.82
CA GLY A 75 10.57 5.33 10.61
C GLY A 75 9.17 4.83 10.23
N GLU A 76 8.13 5.29 10.92
CA GLU A 76 6.74 4.93 10.65
C GLU A 76 5.88 6.18 10.48
N ILE A 77 4.89 6.13 9.59
CA ILE A 77 3.90 7.20 9.42
C ILE A 77 2.65 6.82 10.22
N LEU A 78 2.53 7.37 11.40
CA LEU A 78 1.45 7.09 12.32
C LEU A 78 0.31 8.11 12.23
N SER A 79 -0.72 7.93 13.04
CA SER A 79 -1.82 8.87 13.14
C SER A 79 -1.57 9.90 14.23
N MET A 80 -1.57 11.15 13.87
CA MET A 80 -1.45 12.27 14.82
C MET A 80 -2.73 12.48 15.61
N ARG A 81 -2.59 12.85 16.87
CA ARG A 81 -3.69 13.20 17.75
C ARG A 81 -3.34 14.39 18.64
N LYS A 82 -4.33 15.18 19.00
CA LYS A 82 -4.17 16.35 19.85
C LYS A 82 -5.12 16.30 21.02
N GLN A 83 -4.61 16.53 22.23
CA GLN A 83 -5.45 16.71 23.39
C GLN A 83 -6.08 18.11 23.40
N VAL A 84 -7.35 18.16 23.72
CA VAL A 84 -8.17 19.38 23.82
C VAL A 84 -8.94 19.36 25.15
N PRO A 85 -9.53 20.48 25.58
CA PRO A 85 -10.37 20.49 26.77
C PRO A 85 -11.50 19.47 26.70
N MET A 86 -11.81 18.83 27.84
CA MET A 86 -12.88 17.84 27.94
C MET A 86 -14.20 18.33 27.34
N GLY A 87 -14.85 17.51 26.55
CA GLY A 87 -16.06 17.86 25.80
C GLY A 87 -15.82 18.60 24.48
N ARG A 88 -14.58 18.89 24.13
CA ARG A 88 -14.20 19.49 22.85
C ARG A 88 -13.63 18.46 21.86
N GLY A 89 -13.32 17.26 22.33
CA GLY A 89 -12.78 16.19 21.51
C GLY A 89 -13.87 15.29 20.94
N SER A 90 -13.54 14.65 19.82
CA SER A 90 -14.34 13.61 19.18
C SER A 90 -13.95 12.20 19.63
N HIS A 91 -12.86 12.09 20.41
CA HIS A 91 -12.30 10.82 20.86
C HIS A 91 -11.88 10.90 22.33
N ARG A 92 -11.71 9.75 22.93
CA ARG A 92 -11.04 9.54 24.24
C ARG A 92 -10.03 8.41 24.13
N LEU A 93 -9.12 8.33 25.06
CA LEU A 93 -8.22 7.18 25.17
C LEU A 93 -9.00 5.94 25.64
N ASP A 94 -8.60 4.78 25.13
CA ASP A 94 -9.01 3.52 25.75
C ASP A 94 -8.43 3.42 27.17
N GLN A 95 -9.19 2.83 28.10
CA GLN A 95 -8.78 2.74 29.50
C GLN A 95 -7.73 1.66 29.74
N ASP A 96 -7.74 0.61 28.93
CA ASP A 96 -6.84 -0.53 29.05
C ASP A 96 -5.58 -0.34 28.19
N ASP A 97 -5.71 0.33 27.04
CA ASP A 97 -4.60 0.64 26.14
C ASP A 97 -4.65 2.10 25.64
N PRO A 98 -3.89 3.01 26.23
CA PRO A 98 -3.91 4.43 25.86
C PRO A 98 -3.36 4.73 24.47
N ARG A 99 -2.86 3.74 23.72
CA ARG A 99 -2.51 3.88 22.30
C ARG A 99 -3.76 3.90 21.41
N ILE A 100 -4.87 3.34 21.88
CA ILE A 100 -6.12 3.22 21.14
C ILE A 100 -6.99 4.45 21.38
N MET A 101 -7.53 5.01 20.29
CA MET A 101 -8.47 6.12 20.31
C MET A 101 -9.89 5.60 20.12
N ILE A 102 -10.77 5.86 21.08
CA ILE A 102 -12.18 5.47 21.05
C ILE A 102 -13.01 6.68 20.63
N PRO A 103 -13.77 6.63 19.52
CA PRO A 103 -14.68 7.71 19.18
C PRO A 103 -15.79 7.83 20.22
N VAL A 104 -16.15 9.07 20.58
CA VAL A 104 -17.24 9.34 21.51
C VAL A 104 -18.52 9.65 20.75
N SER A 105 -19.66 9.23 21.32
CA SER A 105 -20.99 9.44 20.74
C SER A 105 -22.03 9.74 21.82
N GLY A 106 -23.10 10.41 21.44
CA GLY A 106 -24.19 10.76 22.34
C GLY A 106 -23.73 11.75 23.43
N GLU A 107 -23.98 11.41 24.71
CA GLU A 107 -23.63 12.24 25.86
C GLU A 107 -22.17 12.05 26.34
N GLN A 108 -21.40 11.19 25.68
CA GLN A 108 -20.01 10.97 26.03
C GLN A 108 -19.16 12.20 25.70
N GLN A 109 -18.19 12.47 26.55
CA GLN A 109 -17.25 13.58 26.36
C GLN A 109 -15.88 13.05 25.96
N GLY A 110 -15.32 13.64 24.94
CA GLY A 110 -13.96 13.39 24.50
C GLY A 110 -13.03 14.57 24.78
N ASP A 111 -11.77 14.26 24.92
CA ASP A 111 -10.70 15.23 25.13
C ASP A 111 -9.58 15.10 24.10
N TRP A 112 -9.82 14.34 23.02
CA TRP A 112 -8.89 14.15 21.91
C TRP A 112 -9.55 14.39 20.56
N ILE A 113 -8.76 14.90 19.61
CA ILE A 113 -9.08 14.98 18.19
C ILE A 113 -8.01 14.25 17.38
N MET A 114 -8.42 13.60 16.31
CA MET A 114 -7.50 13.02 15.33
C MET A 114 -7.16 14.09 14.29
N LEU A 115 -5.88 14.20 13.94
CA LEU A 115 -5.36 15.20 13.00
C LEU A 115 -5.03 14.60 11.61
N GLY A 116 -5.18 13.27 11.46
CA GLY A 116 -4.79 12.58 10.24
C GLY A 116 -3.50 11.80 10.40
N ARG A 117 -2.91 11.44 9.28
CA ARG A 117 -1.59 10.81 9.21
C ARG A 117 -0.51 11.85 9.50
N GLU A 118 0.63 11.36 9.91
CA GLU A 118 1.83 12.15 10.18
C GLU A 118 2.32 12.85 8.91
N GLY A 119 2.57 14.13 9.01
CA GLY A 119 2.94 15.02 7.93
C GLY A 119 2.53 16.47 8.19
N ILE A 120 2.95 17.32 7.32
CA ILE A 120 2.61 18.75 7.29
C ILE A 120 2.07 19.11 5.90
N ASP A 121 1.48 20.26 5.77
CA ASP A 121 1.08 20.86 4.50
C ASP A 121 2.34 21.45 3.84
N ASN A 122 2.95 20.68 2.93
CA ASN A 122 4.26 20.98 2.34
C ASN A 122 4.17 22.02 1.22
N ASP A 123 3.06 22.07 0.49
CA ASP A 123 2.82 22.97 -0.63
C ASP A 123 1.98 24.21 -0.25
N ASN A 124 1.38 24.23 0.95
CA ASN A 124 0.53 25.31 1.50
C ASN A 124 -0.82 25.48 0.81
N ASP A 125 -1.42 24.41 0.35
CA ASP A 125 -2.78 24.40 -0.22
C ASP A 125 -3.88 24.29 0.88
N GLY A 126 -3.51 24.00 2.11
CA GLY A 126 -4.39 23.85 3.27
C GLY A 126 -4.83 22.41 3.56
N ARG A 127 -4.28 21.44 2.88
CA ARG A 127 -4.45 20.01 3.14
C ARG A 127 -3.15 19.42 3.68
N THR A 128 -3.07 18.13 3.82
CA THR A 128 -1.88 17.44 4.34
C THR A 128 -1.85 16.02 3.76
N ASN A 129 -0.74 15.64 3.16
CA ASN A 129 -0.47 14.30 2.65
C ASN A 129 -1.41 13.86 1.50
N GLU A 130 -1.80 14.74 0.58
CA GLU A 130 -2.68 14.36 -0.53
C GLU A 130 -1.93 13.88 -1.76
N ASP A 131 -0.75 14.38 -2.06
CA ASP A 131 0.04 14.03 -3.25
C ASP A 131 1.20 13.09 -2.98
N GLY A 132 0.98 12.15 -2.07
CA GLY A 132 1.95 11.09 -1.80
C GLY A 132 2.14 10.13 -2.97
N LYS A 133 3.38 9.68 -3.16
CA LYS A 133 3.78 8.73 -4.21
C LYS A 133 2.93 7.47 -4.25
N GLY A 134 2.63 7.01 -5.46
CA GLY A 134 2.03 5.70 -5.70
C GLY A 134 0.55 5.75 -6.06
N GLY A 135 -0.34 5.65 -5.11
CA GLY A 135 -1.79 5.74 -5.34
C GLY A 135 -2.42 4.60 -6.17
N TYR A 136 -1.66 3.57 -6.59
CA TYR A 136 -2.14 2.46 -7.38
C TYR A 136 -1.97 1.10 -6.68
N ASP A 137 -2.79 0.13 -7.08
CA ASP A 137 -2.76 -1.23 -6.58
C ASP A 137 -2.71 -2.21 -7.76
N MET A 138 -1.57 -2.85 -7.98
CA MET A 138 -1.40 -3.81 -9.08
C MET A 138 -2.43 -4.94 -9.04
N ASN A 139 -2.93 -5.31 -7.86
CA ASN A 139 -3.97 -6.32 -7.70
C ASN A 139 -5.38 -5.81 -8.10
N ARG A 140 -5.51 -4.55 -8.50
CA ARG A 140 -6.73 -3.96 -9.05
C ARG A 140 -6.65 -3.71 -10.56
N ASN A 141 -5.49 -3.90 -11.16
CA ASN A 141 -5.23 -3.56 -12.55
C ASN A 141 -5.37 -4.75 -13.53
N TRP A 142 -5.86 -5.89 -13.04
CA TRP A 142 -6.15 -7.06 -13.89
C TRP A 142 -7.49 -6.94 -14.61
N PRO A 143 -7.67 -7.55 -15.80
CA PRO A 143 -8.92 -7.40 -16.59
C PRO A 143 -10.16 -7.98 -15.93
N SER A 144 -10.00 -9.01 -15.08
CA SER A 144 -11.13 -9.64 -14.41
C SER A 144 -11.75 -8.69 -13.40
N ASP A 145 -13.03 -8.39 -13.59
CA ASP A 145 -13.82 -7.49 -12.73
C ASP A 145 -13.21 -6.10 -12.52
N TRP A 146 -12.38 -5.63 -13.46
CA TRP A 146 -11.79 -4.30 -13.41
C TRP A 146 -12.89 -3.22 -13.39
N GLN A 147 -12.71 -2.25 -12.52
CA GLN A 147 -13.55 -1.06 -12.42
C GLN A 147 -12.65 0.20 -12.48
N PRO A 148 -13.18 1.32 -13.01
CA PRO A 148 -12.43 2.57 -13.05
C PRO A 148 -11.98 3.05 -11.65
N ASN A 149 -10.92 3.83 -11.59
CA ASN A 149 -10.29 4.28 -10.36
C ASN A 149 -11.25 4.94 -9.34
N HIS A 150 -12.30 5.65 -9.82
CA HIS A 150 -13.31 6.27 -8.96
C HIS A 150 -14.26 5.27 -8.28
N ILE A 151 -14.31 4.01 -8.75
CA ILE A 151 -15.06 2.91 -8.13
C ILE A 151 -14.10 1.98 -7.37
N GLN A 152 -12.97 1.65 -7.99
CA GLN A 152 -11.96 0.76 -7.44
C GLN A 152 -10.63 1.49 -7.36
N ARG A 153 -10.39 2.14 -6.22
CA ARG A 153 -9.18 2.94 -6.02
C ARG A 153 -7.91 2.13 -6.31
N GLY A 154 -7.01 2.73 -7.08
CA GLY A 154 -5.74 2.12 -7.46
C GLY A 154 -5.82 1.21 -8.69
N ALA A 155 -6.96 1.15 -9.40
CA ALA A 155 -7.15 0.28 -10.56
C ALA A 155 -6.42 0.76 -11.84
N GLY A 156 -5.92 1.99 -11.85
CA GLY A 156 -5.32 2.61 -13.03
C GLY A 156 -6.36 3.06 -14.06
N ASP A 157 -5.90 3.57 -15.19
CA ASP A 157 -6.74 4.15 -16.23
C ASP A 157 -7.51 3.08 -17.04
N TYR A 158 -6.89 1.92 -17.21
CA TYR A 158 -7.46 0.76 -17.90
C TYR A 158 -6.77 -0.53 -17.41
N PRO A 159 -7.36 -1.71 -17.69
CA PRO A 159 -6.72 -2.99 -17.33
C PRO A 159 -5.33 -3.12 -17.96
N PHE A 160 -4.36 -3.58 -17.19
CA PHE A 160 -2.96 -3.68 -17.62
C PHE A 160 -2.32 -2.32 -17.96
N SER A 161 -2.76 -1.23 -17.36
CA SER A 161 -2.13 0.09 -17.53
C SER A 161 -0.78 0.21 -16.83
N TYR A 162 -0.46 -0.68 -15.90
CA TYR A 162 0.82 -0.69 -15.20
C TYR A 162 1.81 -1.66 -15.87
N PRO A 163 3.08 -1.27 -16.05
CA PRO A 163 4.07 -2.09 -16.78
C PRO A 163 4.29 -3.47 -16.16
N GLU A 164 4.16 -3.62 -14.86
CA GLU A 164 4.29 -4.90 -14.17
C GLU A 164 3.13 -5.85 -14.51
N THR A 165 1.90 -5.36 -14.45
CA THR A 165 0.71 -6.16 -14.77
C THR A 165 0.62 -6.45 -16.26
N GLU A 166 0.96 -5.49 -17.11
CA GLU A 166 1.06 -5.67 -18.56
C GLU A 166 2.10 -6.74 -18.93
N SER A 167 3.30 -6.65 -18.36
CA SER A 167 4.39 -7.59 -18.63
C SER A 167 4.03 -9.01 -18.21
N ILE A 168 3.44 -9.19 -17.03
CA ILE A 168 3.01 -10.50 -16.53
C ILE A 168 1.82 -11.02 -17.36
N GLY A 169 0.85 -10.17 -17.67
CA GLY A 169 -0.28 -10.51 -18.51
C GLY A 169 0.16 -11.01 -19.88
N ASN A 170 1.02 -10.28 -20.56
CA ASN A 170 1.60 -10.67 -21.83
C ASN A 170 2.41 -11.96 -21.74
N PHE A 171 3.15 -12.14 -20.65
CA PHE A 171 3.88 -13.39 -20.41
C PHE A 171 2.93 -14.58 -20.35
N ILE A 172 1.82 -14.49 -19.61
CA ILE A 172 0.83 -15.56 -19.45
C ILE A 172 0.10 -15.84 -20.78
N ILE A 173 -0.41 -14.79 -21.43
CA ILE A 173 -1.18 -14.90 -22.69
C ILE A 173 -0.35 -15.58 -23.80
N ASN A 174 0.94 -15.30 -23.85
CA ASN A 174 1.83 -15.90 -24.86
C ASN A 174 2.30 -17.33 -24.51
N ARG A 175 1.76 -17.95 -23.47
CA ARG A 175 2.10 -19.31 -23.04
C ARG A 175 0.84 -20.14 -22.81
N PRO A 176 0.30 -20.78 -23.86
CA PRO A 176 -0.97 -21.52 -23.79
C PRO A 176 -0.89 -22.79 -22.91
N ASN A 177 0.28 -23.09 -22.37
CA ASN A 177 0.54 -24.24 -21.48
C ASN A 177 0.54 -23.86 -19.98
N ILE A 178 0.25 -22.62 -19.66
CA ILE A 178 0.08 -22.14 -18.27
C ILE A 178 -1.39 -22.35 -17.85
#